data_e593e0d0349c7a4eb6add03109934ab2
#
_entry.id   e593e0d0349c7a4eb6add03109934ab2
#
_cell.length_a   1.000
_cell.length_b   1.000
_cell.length_c   1.000
_cell.angle_alpha   90.00
_cell.angle_beta   90.00
_cell.angle_gamma   90.00
#
_symmetry.space_group_name_H-M   'P 1'
#
loop_
_entity.id
_entity.type
_entity.pdbx_description
1 polymer ?
#
loop_
_entity_poly.entity_id
_entity_poly.type
_entity_poly.pdbx_seq_one_letter_code
_entity_poly.pdbx_strand_id
1 'polypeptide(L)'
;MVRLAPVDSPMKSRHAIDSHNASVVMLHSQTHLRTRPVQAGYLRAFEAVARHLNFRQAAEEMALTQSAVSRQIQALEEEVGAALFLRHTRAVELTVAGTQLLHAVDHALPRIDAAVRHIRQNAGRRH
;
A
#
# COMPACT_ATOMS: atom_id res chain seq x y z
N MET A 1 -11.71 -8.67 12.09
CA MET A 1 -11.99 -8.26 11.89
C MET A 1 -11.63 -7.89 12.05
N VAL A 2 -11.81 -8.29 11.74
CA VAL A 2 -11.95 -7.96 11.61
C VAL A 2 -11.93 -7.57 11.94
N ARG A 3 -12.23 -7.77 11.56
CA ARG A 3 -12.67 -7.31 11.52
C ARG A 3 -12.72 -6.80 11.65
N LEU A 4 -12.58 -7.24 11.63
CA LEU A 4 -12.88 -6.77 11.57
C LEU A 4 -13.03 -6.25 11.89
N ALA A 5 -13.20 -6.48 12.08
CA ALA A 5 -13.66 -6.15 11.96
C ALA A 5 -13.71 -5.80 12.24
N PRO A 6 -13.75 -5.87 12.12
CA PRO A 6 -14.11 -5.51 12.01
C PRO A 6 -13.90 -5.06 12.13
N VAL A 7 -14.22 -5.48 12.21
CA VAL A 7 -14.47 -5.28 11.89
C VAL A 7 -14.48 -4.90 11.90
N ASP A 8 -14.64 -5.30 11.69
CA ASP A 8 -15.07 -4.95 11.46
C ASP A 8 -15.21 -4.69 11.53
N SER A 9 -15.22 -5.16 11.67
CA SER A 9 -15.65 -5.12 11.46
C SER A 9 -15.75 -4.81 11.57
N PRO A 10 -16.11 -5.07 11.57
CA PRO A 10 -16.39 -5.01 11.27
C PRO A 10 -16.31 -4.73 11.32
N MET A 11 -16.78 -5.08 11.30
CA MET A 11 -16.97 -5.04 10.93
C MET A 11 -17.25 -4.67 10.89
N LYS A 12 -17.38 -5.01 11.26
CA LYS A 12 -17.64 -4.88 10.83
C LYS A 12 -17.74 -4.64 10.49
N SER A 13 -17.94 -4.91 11.25
CA SER A 13 -17.95 -5.08 10.60
C SER A 13 -17.87 -4.84 10.23
N ARG A 14 -17.96 -4.82 9.89
CA ARG A 14 -17.89 -4.77 9.18
C ARG A 14 -17.99 -4.51 8.95
N HIS A 15 -18.21 -4.84 9.26
CA HIS A 15 -18.13 -4.82 8.75
C HIS A 15 -18.30 -4.28 8.49
N ALA A 16 -18.75 -4.34 8.94
CA ALA A 16 -18.97 -4.21 8.32
C ALA A 16 -18.96 -3.80 7.94
N ILE A 17 -19.05 -3.88 8.02
CA ILE A 17 -19.06 -3.84 7.26
C ILE A 17 -19.24 -3.74 7.00
N ASP A 18 -19.73 -3.82 6.87
CA ASP A 18 -20.02 -3.97 6.24
C ASP A 18 -20.46 -3.50 5.89
N SER A 19 -20.57 -3.80 6.05
CA SER A 19 -21.22 -3.49 5.52
C SER A 19 -21.20 -2.63 5.45
N HIS A 20 -21.16 -2.44 5.69
CA HIS A 20 -21.07 -1.87 5.28
C HIS A 20 -20.69 -1.74 4.89
N ASN A 21 -20.84 -1.96 4.88
CA ASN A 21 -20.59 -1.95 4.15
C ASN A 21 -20.77 -1.95 3.43
N ALA A 22 -20.68 -2.69 3.43
CA ALA A 22 -21.24 -2.76 2.46
C ALA A 22 -21.98 -1.85 1.87
N SER A 23 -22.24 -1.32 2.00
CA SER A 23 -22.65 -0.37 1.46
C SER A 23 -22.03 0.61 1.36
N VAL A 24 -21.41 0.54 1.81
CA VAL A 24 -20.85 1.20 1.48
C VAL A 24 -20.31 0.93 0.70
N VAL A 25 -20.31 0.17 0.61
CA VAL A 25 -20.03 -0.05 -0.17
C VAL A 25 -20.66 -0.03 -1.02
N MET A 26 -21.24 -0.11 -1.09
CA MET A 26 -21.87 0.10 -2.03
C MET A 26 -22.21 1.22 -2.39
N LEU A 27 -21.93 1.70 -2.14
CA LEU A 27 -21.92 2.51 -2.61
C LEU A 27 -21.17 2.80 -3.24
N HIS A 28 -20.97 2.47 -3.07
CA HIS A 28 -20.16 2.57 -3.72
C HIS A 28 -19.89 2.30 -4.50
N SER A 29 -20.00 1.96 -4.73
CA SER A 29 -19.80 1.65 -5.46
C SER A 29 -19.89 2.08 -6.15
N GLN A 30 -20.04 2.25 -6.00
CA GLN A 30 -20.09 2.59 -6.62
C GLN A 30 -19.58 3.25 -6.83
N THR A 31 -19.41 3.37 -6.44
CA THR A 31 -18.81 3.69 -6.73
C THR A 31 -18.12 3.84 -7.09
N HIS A 32 -18.20 3.66 -7.13
CA HIS A 32 -17.45 3.64 -7.51
C HIS A 32 -16.70 3.90 -7.74
N LEU A 33 -17.32 3.84 -7.36
CA LEU A 33 -16.82 4.08 -7.57
C LEU A 33 -15.86 4.25 -7.67
N ARG A 34 -15.90 3.97 -7.80
CA ARG A 34 -14.91 4.14 -8.10
C ARG A 34 -13.65 4.12 -7.47
N THR A 35 -13.10 3.09 -7.20
CA THR A 35 -11.84 2.95 -6.53
C THR A 35 -10.73 3.12 -7.55
N ARG A 36 -9.92 4.15 -7.40
CA ARG A 36 -8.79 4.31 -8.28
C ARG A 36 -7.74 3.27 -7.93
N PRO A 37 -7.04 2.71 -8.93
CA PRO A 37 -5.94 1.79 -8.65
C PRO A 37 -4.85 2.50 -7.87
N VAL A 38 -4.21 1.76 -6.97
CA VAL A 38 -3.08 2.28 -6.21
C VAL A 38 -1.89 2.46 -7.15
N GLN A 39 -1.20 3.59 -7.06
CA GLN A 39 -0.07 3.85 -7.93
C GLN A 39 1.13 3.01 -7.53
N ALA A 40 1.75 2.38 -8.54
CA ALA A 40 2.89 1.49 -8.31
C ALA A 40 4.06 2.22 -7.62
N GLY A 41 4.28 3.48 -7.96
CA GLY A 41 5.34 4.26 -7.32
C GLY A 41 5.14 4.41 -5.82
N TYR A 42 3.90 4.55 -5.39
CA TYR A 42 3.60 4.64 -3.98
C TYR A 42 3.89 3.32 -3.25
N LEU A 43 3.64 2.20 -3.92
CA LEU A 43 3.95 0.89 -3.35
C LEU A 43 5.44 0.69 -3.20
N ARG A 44 6.24 1.21 -4.12
CA ARG A 44 7.69 1.13 -4.00
C ARG A 44 8.21 1.99 -2.86
N ALA A 45 7.64 3.19 -2.69
CA ALA A 45 7.99 4.04 -1.55
C ALA A 45 7.62 3.34 -0.24
N PHE A 46 6.44 2.74 -0.20
CA PHE A 46 5.99 2.02 0.98
C PHE A 46 6.94 0.88 1.31
N GLU A 47 7.33 0.08 0.31
CA GLU A 47 8.23 -1.05 0.53
C GLU A 47 9.58 -0.57 1.08
N ALA A 48 10.12 0.51 0.53
CA ALA A 48 11.40 1.04 0.98
C ALA A 48 11.32 1.53 2.43
N VAL A 49 10.25 2.27 2.77
CA VAL A 49 10.08 2.75 4.15
C VAL A 49 9.91 1.58 5.10
N ALA A 50 9.14 0.57 4.69
CA ALA A 50 8.89 -0.60 5.54
C ALA A 50 10.18 -1.38 5.79
N ARG A 51 11.03 -1.50 4.78
CA ARG A 51 12.26 -2.26 4.90
C ARG A 51 13.28 -1.55 5.77
N HIS A 52 13.39 -0.23 5.61
CA HIS A 52 14.33 0.58 6.41
C HIS A 52 13.76 0.98 7.77
N LEU A 53 12.44 1.07 7.88
CA LEU A 53 11.74 1.69 9.02
C LEU A 53 12.32 3.07 9.31
N ASN A 54 12.61 3.81 8.24
CA ASN A 54 13.28 5.10 8.31
C ASN A 54 13.01 5.86 7.01
N PHE A 55 12.36 7.01 7.14
CA PHE A 55 11.98 7.79 5.96
C PHE A 55 13.17 8.38 5.22
N ARG A 56 14.19 8.80 5.98
CA ARG A 56 15.38 9.39 5.37
C ARG A 56 16.15 8.37 4.53
N GLN A 57 16.32 7.17 5.08
CA GLN A 57 17.03 6.11 4.36
C GLN A 57 16.25 5.65 3.14
N ALA A 58 14.94 5.55 3.27
CA ALA A 58 14.12 5.19 2.12
C ALA A 58 14.22 6.25 1.01
N ALA A 59 14.22 7.53 1.40
CA ALA A 59 14.36 8.62 0.44
C ALA A 59 15.71 8.56 -0.28
N GLU A 60 16.77 8.25 0.45
CA GLU A 60 18.10 8.11 -0.14
C GLU A 60 18.12 6.99 -1.18
N GLU A 61 17.54 5.84 -0.81
CA GLU A 61 17.48 4.70 -1.73
C GLU A 61 16.72 5.05 -3.01
N MET A 62 15.64 5.80 -2.88
CA MET A 62 14.77 6.12 -4.00
C MET A 62 15.21 7.36 -4.77
N ALA A 63 16.27 8.02 -4.32
CA ALA A 63 16.74 9.27 -4.91
C ALA A 63 15.66 10.34 -4.88
N LEU A 64 14.93 10.42 -3.78
CA LEU A 64 13.88 11.40 -3.55
C LEU A 64 14.16 12.16 -2.28
N THR A 65 13.46 13.29 -2.11
CA THR A 65 13.52 14.01 -0.84
C THR A 65 12.67 13.26 0.19
N GLN A 66 12.98 13.45 1.45
CA GLN A 66 12.21 12.85 2.53
C GLN A 66 10.76 13.33 2.50
N SER A 67 10.53 14.60 2.19
CA SER A 67 9.18 15.11 2.11
C SER A 67 8.40 14.51 0.94
N ALA A 68 9.08 14.21 -0.16
CA ALA A 68 8.42 13.55 -1.30
C ALA A 68 7.96 12.15 -0.92
N VAL A 69 8.83 11.38 -0.26
CA VAL A 69 8.48 10.04 0.22
C VAL A 69 7.31 10.13 1.20
N SER A 70 7.38 11.07 2.12
CA SER A 70 6.32 11.26 3.11
C SER A 70 4.97 11.54 2.45
N ARG A 71 4.96 12.38 1.41
CA ARG A 71 3.72 12.68 0.69
C ARG A 71 3.18 11.46 -0.05
N GLN A 72 4.07 10.64 -0.64
CA GLN A 72 3.64 9.42 -1.31
C GLN A 72 3.01 8.44 -0.33
N ILE A 73 3.61 8.31 0.86
CA ILE A 73 3.03 7.45 1.88
C ILE A 73 1.67 7.97 2.35
N GLN A 74 1.55 9.28 2.55
CA GLN A 74 0.26 9.85 2.93
C GLN A 74 -0.80 9.60 1.87
N ALA A 75 -0.44 9.77 0.60
CA ALA A 75 -1.38 9.51 -0.49
C ALA A 75 -1.81 8.05 -0.52
N LEU A 76 -0.86 7.15 -0.29
CA LEU A 76 -1.17 5.72 -0.24
C LEU A 76 -2.11 5.41 0.93
N GLU A 77 -1.85 5.99 2.09
CA GLU A 77 -2.71 5.78 3.26
C GLU A 77 -4.13 6.27 2.99
N GLU A 78 -4.26 7.39 2.30
CA GLU A 78 -5.57 7.90 1.92
C GLU A 78 -6.28 6.97 0.93
N GLU A 79 -5.53 6.43 -0.04
CA GLU A 79 -6.11 5.51 -1.01
C GLU A 79 -6.57 4.21 -0.34
N VAL A 80 -5.77 3.71 0.58
CA VAL A 80 -6.06 2.47 1.30
C VAL A 80 -7.13 2.68 2.36
N GLY A 81 -7.19 3.87 2.93
CA GLY A 81 -8.14 4.19 4.00
C GLY A 81 -7.68 3.79 5.38
N ALA A 82 -6.37 3.64 5.57
CA ALA A 82 -5.82 3.24 6.86
C ALA A 82 -4.39 3.74 6.98
N ALA A 83 -3.96 4.01 8.20
CA ALA A 83 -2.56 4.30 8.47
C ALA A 83 -1.74 3.04 8.27
N LEU A 84 -0.62 3.16 7.60
CA LEU A 84 0.27 2.03 7.34
C LEU A 84 1.47 2.07 8.27
N PHE A 85 1.81 3.24 8.79
CA PHE A 85 2.91 3.43 9.71
C PHE A 85 2.47 4.23 10.92
N LEU A 86 3.06 3.91 12.06
CA LEU A 86 3.01 4.75 13.24
C LEU A 86 4.35 5.46 13.33
N ARG A 87 4.29 6.79 13.42
CA ARG A 87 5.50 7.61 13.48
C ARG A 87 5.70 8.12 14.89
N HIS A 88 6.81 7.71 15.49
CA HIS A 88 7.22 8.18 16.80
C HIS A 88 8.37 9.16 16.62
N THR A 89 8.76 9.84 17.68
CA THR A 89 9.81 10.84 17.60
C THR A 89 11.09 10.29 16.99
N ARG A 90 11.42 9.04 17.32
CA ARG A 90 12.70 8.43 16.88
C ARG A 90 12.51 7.08 16.21
N ALA A 91 11.29 6.70 15.89
CA ALA A 91 11.04 5.37 15.37
C ALA A 91 9.85 5.37 14.45
N VAL A 92 9.83 4.44 13.53
CA VAL A 92 8.70 4.18 12.64
C VAL A 92 8.34 2.71 12.80
N GLU A 93 7.04 2.44 12.92
CA GLU A 93 6.56 1.07 13.05
C GLU A 93 5.46 0.82 12.04
N LEU A 94 5.33 -0.43 11.59
CA LEU A 94 4.20 -0.81 10.76
C LEU A 94 2.95 -1.00 11.62
N THR A 95 1.82 -0.55 11.09
CA THR A 95 0.53 -0.90 11.66
C THR A 95 0.15 -2.31 11.21
N VAL A 96 -0.97 -2.83 11.74
CA VAL A 96 -1.51 -4.10 11.25
C VAL A 96 -1.81 -4.00 9.74
N ALA A 97 -2.45 -2.90 9.33
CA ALA A 97 -2.72 -2.69 7.89
C ALA A 97 -1.42 -2.62 7.10
N GLY A 98 -0.39 -1.95 7.63
CA GLY A 98 0.91 -1.89 6.98
C GLY A 98 1.54 -3.26 6.82
N THR A 99 1.45 -4.09 7.85
CA THR A 99 1.98 -5.45 7.77
C THR A 99 1.27 -6.27 6.71
N GLN A 100 -0.06 -6.14 6.64
CA GLN A 100 -0.84 -6.85 5.63
C GLN A 100 -0.46 -6.43 4.22
N LEU A 101 -0.30 -5.12 4.01
CA LEU A 101 0.08 -4.61 2.70
C LEU A 101 1.50 -5.04 2.35
N LEU A 102 2.40 -5.02 3.32
CA LEU A 102 3.79 -5.42 3.07
C LEU A 102 3.89 -6.86 2.58
N HIS A 103 3.09 -7.77 3.16
CA HIS A 103 3.05 -9.15 2.69
C HIS A 103 2.72 -9.24 1.21
N ALA A 104 1.70 -8.50 0.78
CA ALA A 104 1.29 -8.51 -0.63
C ALA A 104 2.37 -7.89 -1.52
N VAL A 105 2.94 -6.77 -1.07
CA VAL A 105 3.95 -6.04 -1.84
C VAL A 105 5.21 -6.87 -2.00
N ASP A 106 5.64 -7.55 -0.93
CA ASP A 106 6.84 -8.39 -0.97
C ASP A 106 6.71 -9.57 -1.93
N HIS A 107 5.49 -10.00 -2.21
CA HIS A 107 5.25 -11.04 -3.21
C HIS A 107 5.10 -10.45 -4.60
N ALA A 108 4.40 -9.34 -4.72
CA ALA A 108 4.02 -8.80 -6.02
C ALA A 108 5.15 -8.07 -6.72
N LEU A 109 5.88 -7.22 -6.01
CA LEU A 109 6.91 -6.40 -6.67
C LEU A 109 8.03 -7.23 -7.29
N PRO A 110 8.60 -8.25 -6.59
CA PRO A 110 9.62 -9.08 -7.24
C PRO A 110 9.09 -9.82 -8.46
N ARG A 111 7.84 -10.25 -8.43
CA ARG A 111 7.25 -10.95 -9.57
C ARG A 111 7.07 -10.00 -10.75
N ILE A 112 6.65 -8.78 -10.49
CA ILE A 112 6.52 -7.78 -11.54
C ILE A 112 7.90 -7.47 -12.12
N ASP A 113 8.89 -7.27 -11.27
CA ASP A 113 10.24 -6.96 -11.72
C ASP A 113 10.82 -8.10 -12.55
N ALA A 114 10.58 -9.35 -12.14
CA ALA A 114 11.03 -10.52 -12.90
C ALA A 114 10.37 -10.58 -14.27
N ALA A 115 9.07 -10.30 -14.34
CA ALA A 115 8.35 -10.30 -15.60
C ALA A 115 8.90 -9.24 -16.55
N VAL A 116 9.15 -8.05 -16.02
CA VAL A 116 9.69 -6.95 -16.82
C VAL A 116 11.07 -7.29 -17.36
N ARG A 117 11.94 -7.86 -16.50
CA ARG A 117 13.28 -8.28 -16.96
C ARG A 117 13.18 -9.31 -18.07
N HIS A 118 12.27 -10.27 -17.92
CA HIS A 118 12.08 -11.32 -18.90
C HIS A 118 11.63 -10.74 -20.25
N ILE A 119 10.67 -9.82 -20.20
CA ILE A 119 10.19 -9.15 -21.41
C ILE A 119 11.32 -8.36 -22.09
N ARG A 120 12.11 -7.65 -21.31
CA ARG A 120 13.23 -6.88 -21.86
C ARG A 120 14.28 -7.77 -22.50
N GLN A 121 14.57 -8.91 -21.87
CA GLN A 121 15.53 -9.86 -22.44
C GLN A 121 15.03 -10.43 -23.76
N ASN A 122 13.76 -10.78 -23.82
CA ASN A 122 13.18 -11.34 -25.04
C ASN A 122 13.12 -10.28 -26.15
N ALA A 123 12.78 -9.04 -25.80
CA ALA A 123 12.77 -7.96 -26.78
C ALA A 123 14.16 -7.73 -27.37
N GLY A 124 15.18 -7.78 -26.51
CA GLY A 124 16.56 -7.61 -26.97
C GLY A 124 17.01 -8.73 -27.89
N ARG A 125 16.51 -9.94 -27.71
CA ARG A 125 16.91 -11.09 -28.52
C ARG A 125 16.34 -11.07 -29.93
N ARG A 126 15.32 -10.25 -30.15
CA ARG A 126 14.70 -10.19 -31.47
C ARG A 126 15.46 -9.31 -32.45
N HIS A 127 16.47 -8.66 -31.97
CA HIS A 127 17.32 -7.80 -32.78
C HIS A 127 18.71 -8.37 -32.88
#